data_4d3952fbeca62241e9fe72c1630f9ce1
#
_entry.id   4d3952fbeca62241e9fe72c1630f9ce1
#
_cell.length_a   1.000
_cell.length_b   1.000
_cell.length_c   1.000
_cell.angle_alpha   90.00
_cell.angle_beta   90.00
_cell.angle_gamma   90.00
#
_symmetry.space_group_name_H-M   'P 1'
#
loop_
_entity.id
_entity.type
_entity.pdbx_description
1 polymer ?
#
loop_
_entity_poly.entity_id
_entity_poly.type
_entity_poly.pdbx_seq_one_letter_code
_entity_poly.pdbx_strand_id
1 'polypeptide(L)'
;ALQDVNATASMLAISHDAHFTQVLQLQHVGEVALVITQLDAGMSLSEYLTQSSKPLSFTAIRSILGEVVEALHVLQKDNLTHFSISTDTVRLTRNGIEIADAPVSIMLADTSRVQSVENQEQLAIRQVASLLYSLLTRTPSTLSTNYHLDAISPNVPMEFRVICKRGLDLKEKDGFPTVPMATIAELEALLGDYEPLAKLNGPDIALP
;
A
#
# COMPACT_ATOMS: atom_id res chain seq x y z
N ALA A 1 11.43 7.47 16.07
CA ALA A 1 11.56 6.17 15.36
C ALA A 1 11.37 4.96 16.29
N LEU A 2 12.24 4.75 17.33
CA LEU A 2 12.08 3.57 18.21
C LEU A 2 10.77 3.60 19.02
N GLN A 3 10.32 4.77 19.47
CA GLN A 3 9.03 4.93 20.14
C GLN A 3 7.87 4.59 19.21
N ASP A 4 7.97 4.97 17.94
CA ASP A 4 6.95 4.69 16.92
C ASP A 4 6.90 3.19 16.61
N VAL A 5 8.05 2.52 16.51
CA VAL A 5 8.14 1.06 16.38
C VAL A 5 7.44 0.37 17.55
N ASN A 6 7.73 0.79 18.78
CA ASN A 6 7.13 0.21 19.98
C ASN A 6 5.61 0.45 20.03
N ALA A 7 5.15 1.66 19.71
CA ALA A 7 3.73 2.01 19.70
C ALA A 7 2.97 1.17 18.67
N THR A 8 3.46 1.10 17.43
CA THR A 8 2.84 0.32 16.36
C THR A 8 2.86 -1.17 16.67
N ALA A 9 3.98 -1.71 17.15
CA ALA A 9 4.08 -3.13 17.52
C ALA A 9 3.11 -3.50 18.65
N SER A 10 2.98 -2.64 19.66
CA SER A 10 2.07 -2.86 20.77
C SER A 10 0.60 -2.82 20.33
N MET A 11 0.24 -1.86 19.46
CA MET A 11 -1.10 -1.77 18.90
C MET A 11 -1.45 -3.03 18.10
N LEU A 12 -0.59 -3.45 17.19
CA LEU A 12 -0.82 -4.63 16.33
C LEU A 12 -0.85 -5.94 17.13
N ALA A 13 -0.11 -6.03 18.23
CA ALA A 13 -0.17 -7.18 19.14
C ALA A 13 -1.52 -7.29 19.88
N ILE A 14 -2.22 -6.17 20.08
CA ILE A 14 -3.50 -6.10 20.79
C ILE A 14 -4.69 -6.14 19.84
N SER A 15 -4.63 -5.41 18.74
CA SER A 15 -5.78 -5.22 17.83
C SER A 15 -6.14 -6.47 17.03
N HIS A 16 -5.16 -7.33 16.74
CA HIS A 16 -5.33 -8.51 15.86
C HIS A 16 -6.06 -8.19 14.55
N ASP A 17 -5.79 -7.02 13.97
CA ASP A 17 -6.41 -6.63 12.70
C ASP A 17 -5.90 -7.51 11.56
N ALA A 18 -6.83 -8.06 10.77
CA ALA A 18 -6.53 -9.04 9.72
C ALA A 18 -5.71 -8.47 8.55
N HIS A 19 -5.68 -7.13 8.39
CA HIS A 19 -4.91 -6.48 7.33
C HIS A 19 -3.41 -6.35 7.64
N PHE A 20 -2.99 -6.67 8.86
CA PHE A 20 -1.58 -6.56 9.26
C PHE A 20 -1.00 -7.88 9.70
N THR A 21 0.30 -8.08 9.41
CA THR A 21 1.04 -9.18 10.03
C THR A 21 0.96 -9.09 11.53
N GLN A 22 0.52 -10.17 12.17
CA GLN A 22 0.38 -10.19 13.61
C GLN A 22 1.73 -10.09 14.32
N VAL A 23 1.87 -9.14 15.23
CA VAL A 23 3.04 -9.04 16.10
C VAL A 23 2.87 -10.05 17.25
N LEU A 24 3.78 -11.03 17.29
CA LEU A 24 3.80 -12.05 18.34
C LEU A 24 4.60 -11.59 19.55
N GLN A 25 5.71 -10.90 19.31
CA GLN A 25 6.63 -10.51 20.37
C GLN A 25 7.47 -9.31 19.97
N LEU A 26 7.72 -8.44 20.95
CA LEU A 26 8.70 -7.37 20.86
C LEU A 26 9.79 -7.63 21.93
N GLN A 27 11.02 -7.73 21.52
CA GLN A 27 12.17 -7.95 22.42
C GLN A 27 13.19 -6.84 22.27
N HIS A 28 13.85 -6.48 23.36
CA HIS A 28 15.00 -5.58 23.37
C HIS A 28 16.24 -6.33 23.80
N VAL A 29 17.29 -6.28 22.96
CA VAL A 29 18.60 -6.88 23.25
C VAL A 29 19.65 -5.79 23.09
N GLY A 30 20.01 -5.15 24.19
CA GLY A 30 20.86 -3.96 24.17
C GLY A 30 20.17 -2.80 23.42
N GLU A 31 20.79 -2.30 22.38
CA GLU A 31 20.24 -1.23 21.51
C GLU A 31 19.41 -1.74 20.34
N VAL A 32 19.21 -3.06 20.22
CA VAL A 32 18.47 -3.68 19.13
C VAL A 32 17.07 -4.02 19.58
N ALA A 33 16.06 -3.57 18.82
CA ALA A 33 14.67 -4.01 18.94
C ALA A 33 14.38 -5.11 17.92
N LEU A 34 13.86 -6.24 18.40
CA LEU A 34 13.44 -7.38 17.58
C LEU A 34 11.92 -7.43 17.59
N VAL A 35 11.30 -7.31 16.42
CA VAL A 35 9.87 -7.50 16.23
C VAL A 35 9.65 -8.85 15.57
N ILE A 36 8.99 -9.75 16.27
CA ILE A 36 8.68 -11.09 15.78
C ILE A 36 7.22 -11.09 15.35
N THR A 37 6.99 -11.40 14.08
CA THR A 37 5.66 -11.41 13.45
C THR A 37 5.32 -12.79 12.91
N GLN A 38 4.02 -13.09 12.84
CA GLN A 38 3.49 -14.24 12.12
C GLN A 38 3.06 -13.77 10.74
N LEU A 39 3.55 -14.45 9.71
CA LEU A 39 3.10 -14.23 8.33
C LEU A 39 2.07 -15.29 7.95
N ASP A 40 0.97 -14.88 7.35
CA ASP A 40 0.04 -15.78 6.71
C ASP A 40 0.65 -16.41 5.44
N ALA A 41 0.16 -17.59 5.06
CA ALA A 41 0.53 -18.21 3.81
C ALA A 41 0.08 -17.32 2.63
N GLY A 42 1.04 -16.93 1.80
CA GLY A 42 0.82 -16.01 0.69
C GLY A 42 2.13 -15.50 0.13
N MET A 43 2.04 -14.52 -0.77
CA MET A 43 3.21 -13.90 -1.40
C MET A 43 3.08 -12.37 -1.44
N SER A 44 4.19 -11.66 -1.53
CA SER A 44 4.18 -10.22 -1.76
C SER A 44 3.65 -9.90 -3.16
N LEU A 45 3.15 -8.68 -3.36
CA LEU A 45 2.77 -8.22 -4.69
C LEU A 45 3.96 -8.18 -5.64
N SER A 46 5.18 -7.90 -5.17
CA SER A 46 6.41 -7.99 -5.95
C SER A 46 6.66 -9.40 -6.46
N GLU A 47 6.52 -10.39 -5.60
CA GLU A 47 6.64 -11.81 -6.01
C GLU A 47 5.56 -12.18 -7.01
N TYR A 48 4.31 -11.77 -6.78
CA TYR A 48 3.20 -12.01 -7.70
C TYR A 48 3.46 -11.41 -9.08
N LEU A 49 3.90 -10.14 -9.15
CA LEU A 49 4.19 -9.46 -10.40
C LEU A 49 5.33 -10.12 -11.19
N THR A 50 6.28 -10.73 -10.47
CA THR A 50 7.44 -11.41 -11.07
C THR A 50 7.09 -12.82 -11.54
N GLN A 51 6.31 -13.57 -10.75
CA GLN A 51 6.04 -14.99 -11.00
C GLN A 51 4.81 -15.21 -11.88
N SER A 52 3.78 -14.36 -11.76
CA SER A 52 2.56 -14.51 -12.54
C SER A 52 2.74 -13.96 -13.96
N SER A 53 2.42 -14.77 -14.96
CA SER A 53 2.34 -14.32 -16.36
C SER A 53 1.06 -13.54 -16.67
N LYS A 54 0.01 -13.70 -15.85
CA LYS A 54 -1.29 -13.06 -16.05
C LYS A 54 -1.36 -11.73 -15.28
N PRO A 55 -1.89 -10.67 -15.91
CA PRO A 55 -2.20 -9.44 -15.18
C PRO A 55 -3.34 -9.69 -14.18
N LEU A 56 -3.34 -8.92 -13.08
CA LEU A 56 -4.51 -8.82 -12.22
C LEU A 56 -5.67 -8.18 -12.99
N SER A 57 -6.89 -8.64 -12.73
CA SER A 57 -8.08 -7.93 -13.23
C SER A 57 -8.22 -6.56 -12.56
N PHE A 58 -8.91 -5.63 -13.19
CA PHE A 58 -9.19 -4.33 -12.58
C PHE A 58 -10.05 -4.47 -11.33
N THR A 59 -10.88 -5.51 -11.26
CA THR A 59 -11.65 -5.87 -10.05
C THR A 59 -10.70 -6.25 -8.92
N ALA A 60 -9.74 -7.13 -9.17
CA ALA A 60 -8.75 -7.53 -8.16
C ALA A 60 -7.87 -6.35 -7.70
N ILE A 61 -7.44 -5.49 -8.63
CA ILE A 61 -6.68 -4.29 -8.30
C ILE A 61 -7.50 -3.37 -7.39
N ARG A 62 -8.78 -3.15 -7.71
CA ARG A 62 -9.68 -2.34 -6.89
C ARG A 62 -9.85 -2.91 -5.48
N SER A 63 -10.02 -4.23 -5.37
CA SER A 63 -10.12 -4.92 -4.07
C SER A 63 -8.86 -4.79 -3.24
N ILE A 64 -7.69 -4.99 -3.84
CA ILE A 64 -6.39 -4.81 -3.17
C ILE A 64 -6.27 -3.38 -2.62
N LEU A 65 -6.56 -2.37 -3.44
CA LEU A 65 -6.44 -0.97 -3.01
C LEU A 65 -7.48 -0.61 -1.94
N GLY A 66 -8.70 -1.12 -2.05
CA GLY A 66 -9.75 -0.90 -1.07
C GLY A 66 -9.34 -1.44 0.30
N GLU A 67 -8.87 -2.68 0.37
CA GLU A 67 -8.39 -3.29 1.61
C GLU A 67 -7.14 -2.57 2.16
N VAL A 68 -6.23 -2.08 1.30
CA VAL A 68 -5.10 -1.24 1.75
C VAL A 68 -5.58 0.06 2.38
N VAL A 69 -6.58 0.72 1.80
CA VAL A 69 -7.15 1.96 2.36
C VAL A 69 -7.87 1.69 3.69
N GLU A 70 -8.60 0.57 3.81
CA GLU A 70 -9.18 0.15 5.10
C GLU A 70 -8.10 -0.03 6.18
N ALA A 71 -7.00 -0.70 5.83
CA ALA A 71 -5.86 -0.87 6.75
C ALA A 71 -5.25 0.48 7.17
N LEU A 72 -5.13 1.43 6.23
CA LEU A 72 -4.65 2.77 6.55
C LEU A 72 -5.58 3.50 7.54
N HIS A 73 -6.89 3.35 7.42
CA HIS A 73 -7.84 3.92 8.37
C HIS A 73 -7.71 3.33 9.77
N VAL A 74 -7.41 2.03 9.89
CA VAL A 74 -7.12 1.41 11.19
C VAL A 74 -5.93 2.11 11.86
N LEU A 75 -4.84 2.33 11.13
CA LEU A 75 -3.68 3.02 11.68
C LEU A 75 -3.98 4.49 12.03
N GLN A 76 -4.67 5.21 11.15
CA GLN A 76 -5.03 6.62 11.38
C GLN A 76 -5.89 6.81 12.64
N LYS A 77 -6.81 5.88 12.89
CA LYS A 77 -7.66 5.91 14.10
C LYS A 77 -6.82 5.91 15.39
N ASP A 78 -5.68 5.24 15.37
CA ASP A 78 -4.76 5.14 16.50
C ASP A 78 -3.58 6.15 16.40
N ASN A 79 -3.69 7.14 15.50
CA ASN A 79 -2.64 8.13 15.19
C ASN A 79 -1.30 7.49 14.79
N LEU A 80 -1.38 6.38 14.08
CA LEU A 80 -0.24 5.67 13.52
C LEU A 80 -0.16 5.82 12.01
N THR A 81 1.03 5.65 11.46
CA THR A 81 1.28 5.77 10.02
C THR A 81 2.16 4.62 9.55
N HIS A 82 1.81 4.02 8.42
CA HIS A 82 2.71 3.13 7.71
C HIS A 82 3.54 3.92 6.71
N PHE A 83 4.86 3.89 6.87
CA PHE A 83 5.77 4.71 6.08
C PHE A 83 6.27 4.04 4.78
N SER A 84 5.97 2.77 4.56
CA SER A 84 6.48 2.00 3.44
C SER A 84 5.44 1.02 2.87
N ILE A 85 4.27 1.52 2.45
CA ILE A 85 3.32 0.71 1.67
C ILE A 85 3.84 0.59 0.24
N SER A 86 4.10 -0.64 -0.18
CA SER A 86 4.70 -0.96 -1.48
C SER A 86 4.33 -2.37 -1.94
N THR A 87 4.75 -2.75 -3.13
CA THR A 87 4.59 -4.12 -3.62
C THR A 87 5.35 -5.15 -2.78
N ASP A 88 6.36 -4.73 -2.00
CA ASP A 88 7.13 -5.64 -1.15
C ASP A 88 6.45 -5.88 0.20
N THR A 89 5.76 -4.87 0.72
CA THR A 89 5.10 -4.93 2.04
C THR A 89 3.63 -5.35 1.99
N VAL A 90 2.95 -5.17 0.84
CA VAL A 90 1.59 -5.67 0.65
C VAL A 90 1.65 -7.09 0.09
N ARG A 91 1.04 -8.02 0.82
CA ARG A 91 1.01 -9.46 0.54
C ARG A 91 -0.39 -9.88 0.14
N LEU A 92 -0.47 -10.85 -0.77
CA LEU A 92 -1.70 -11.54 -1.13
C LEU A 92 -1.78 -12.84 -0.32
N THR A 93 -2.88 -13.01 0.40
CA THR A 93 -3.19 -14.23 1.15
C THR A 93 -4.54 -14.78 0.71
N ARG A 94 -4.92 -15.95 1.20
CA ARG A 94 -6.26 -16.52 0.94
C ARG A 94 -7.39 -15.74 1.60
N ASN A 95 -7.08 -14.93 2.60
CA ASN A 95 -8.07 -14.18 3.39
C ASN A 95 -8.21 -12.72 2.95
N GLY A 96 -7.39 -12.26 2.02
CA GLY A 96 -7.33 -10.87 1.57
C GLY A 96 -5.89 -10.38 1.51
N ILE A 97 -5.66 -9.09 1.67
CA ILE A 97 -4.31 -8.54 1.77
C ILE A 97 -3.80 -8.66 3.21
N GLU A 98 -2.48 -8.73 3.34
CA GLU A 98 -1.77 -8.62 4.60
C GLU A 98 -0.63 -7.62 4.41
N ILE A 99 -0.56 -6.59 5.26
CA ILE A 99 0.49 -5.57 5.22
C ILE A 99 1.56 -5.94 6.24
N ALA A 100 2.76 -6.19 5.74
CA ALA A 100 3.92 -6.51 6.53
C ALA A 100 4.66 -5.24 6.99
N ASP A 101 5.57 -5.44 7.95
CA ASP A 101 6.56 -4.44 8.36
C ASP A 101 6.01 -3.13 8.94
N ALA A 102 4.70 -3.06 9.27
CA ALA A 102 4.10 -1.85 9.83
C ALA A 102 4.88 -1.27 11.03
N PRO A 103 5.32 -2.07 12.04
CA PRO A 103 6.09 -1.53 13.16
C PRO A 103 7.43 -0.89 12.78
N VAL A 104 8.09 -1.41 11.76
CA VAL A 104 9.43 -0.98 11.33
C VAL A 104 9.39 -0.12 10.07
N SER A 105 8.23 0.17 9.53
CA SER A 105 8.05 0.86 8.24
C SER A 105 8.76 2.21 8.16
N ILE A 106 8.86 2.94 9.28
CA ILE A 106 9.62 4.19 9.36
C ILE A 106 11.12 4.00 9.10
N MET A 107 11.66 2.83 9.40
CA MET A 107 13.07 2.49 9.16
C MET A 107 13.33 2.10 7.70
N LEU A 108 12.29 1.66 7.01
CA LEU A 108 12.33 1.26 5.60
C LEU A 108 12.07 2.45 4.65
N ALA A 109 11.45 3.51 5.17
CA ALA A 109 11.10 4.69 4.39
C ALA A 109 12.30 5.61 4.19
N ASP A 110 12.34 6.27 3.03
CA ASP A 110 13.19 7.43 2.85
C ASP A 110 12.59 8.64 3.59
N THR A 111 12.96 8.76 4.87
CA THR A 111 12.44 9.81 5.77
C THR A 111 12.91 11.23 5.40
N SER A 112 13.84 11.38 4.46
CA SER A 112 14.28 12.71 4.00
C SER A 112 13.16 13.57 3.43
N ARG A 113 12.04 12.93 3.05
CA ARG A 113 10.83 13.58 2.49
C ARG A 113 9.66 13.68 3.46
N VAL A 114 9.76 13.11 4.66
CA VAL A 114 8.67 13.04 5.64
C VAL A 114 9.00 13.97 6.82
N GLN A 115 8.99 15.29 6.60
CA GLN A 115 9.38 16.24 7.65
C GLN A 115 8.22 16.97 8.34
N SER A 116 6.96 16.73 8.02
CA SER A 116 5.85 17.38 8.71
C SER A 116 4.62 16.50 8.85
N VAL A 117 3.88 16.68 9.94
CA VAL A 117 2.60 16.00 10.26
C VAL A 117 1.52 16.28 9.21
N GLU A 118 1.61 17.42 8.52
CA GLU A 118 0.73 17.78 7.39
C GLU A 118 0.80 16.80 6.22
N ASN A 119 1.82 15.94 6.21
CA ASN A 119 2.14 15.07 5.07
C ASN A 119 1.79 13.58 5.27
N GLN A 120 1.24 13.17 6.41
CA GLN A 120 0.94 11.72 6.60
C GLN A 120 -0.16 11.25 5.65
N GLU A 121 -1.21 12.04 5.47
CA GLU A 121 -2.28 11.74 4.54
C GLU A 121 -1.78 11.81 3.08
N GLN A 122 -0.96 12.81 2.76
CA GLN A 122 -0.31 12.92 1.45
C GLN A 122 0.64 11.75 1.18
N LEU A 123 1.37 11.30 2.19
CA LEU A 123 2.21 10.11 2.09
C LEU A 123 1.35 8.87 1.78
N ALA A 124 0.26 8.67 2.51
CA ALA A 124 -0.63 7.54 2.30
C ALA A 124 -1.23 7.54 0.89
N ILE A 125 -1.74 8.69 0.42
CA ILE A 125 -2.25 8.85 -0.95
C ILE A 125 -1.17 8.50 -1.98
N ARG A 126 0.04 9.02 -1.80
CA ARG A 126 1.16 8.76 -2.71
C ARG A 126 1.57 7.30 -2.73
N GLN A 127 1.57 6.63 -1.59
CA GLN A 127 1.88 5.20 -1.48
C GLN A 127 0.83 4.35 -2.21
N VAL A 128 -0.47 4.63 -1.99
CA VAL A 128 -1.56 3.91 -2.67
C VAL A 128 -1.52 4.16 -4.19
N ALA A 129 -1.28 5.40 -4.63
CA ALA A 129 -1.16 5.72 -6.05
C ALA A 129 0.08 5.05 -6.70
N SER A 130 1.19 4.97 -5.97
CA SER A 130 2.39 4.25 -6.41
C SER A 130 2.15 2.74 -6.51
N LEU A 131 1.44 2.17 -5.54
CA LEU A 131 1.03 0.77 -5.57
C LEU A 131 0.13 0.49 -6.79
N LEU A 132 -0.89 1.32 -7.01
CA LEU A 132 -1.75 1.22 -8.19
C LEU A 132 -0.94 1.29 -9.49
N TYR A 133 -0.04 2.27 -9.60
CA TYR A 133 0.83 2.39 -10.77
C TYR A 133 1.64 1.11 -11.02
N SER A 134 2.23 0.54 -9.97
CA SER A 134 2.99 -0.71 -10.05
C SER A 134 2.15 -1.88 -10.54
N LEU A 135 0.91 -2.01 -10.04
CA LEU A 135 -0.01 -3.07 -10.46
C LEU A 135 -0.44 -2.91 -11.93
N LEU A 136 -0.69 -1.67 -12.38
CA LEU A 136 -1.10 -1.37 -13.76
C LEU A 136 0.02 -1.55 -14.77
N THR A 137 1.24 -1.16 -14.42
CA THR A 137 2.41 -1.27 -15.30
C THR A 137 3.16 -2.59 -15.16
N ARG A 138 2.80 -3.38 -14.14
CA ARG A 138 3.48 -4.63 -13.75
C ARG A 138 4.96 -4.44 -13.45
N THR A 139 5.31 -3.27 -12.95
CA THR A 139 6.69 -2.94 -12.59
C THR A 139 6.72 -2.51 -11.14
N PRO A 140 7.38 -3.26 -10.24
CA PRO A 140 7.53 -2.84 -8.85
C PRO A 140 8.15 -1.43 -8.80
N SER A 141 7.51 -0.52 -8.06
CA SER A 141 8.05 0.82 -7.89
C SER A 141 9.15 0.82 -6.84
N THR A 142 10.22 1.53 -7.13
CA THR A 142 11.34 1.78 -6.23
C THR A 142 11.37 3.27 -5.86
N LEU A 143 12.21 3.65 -4.90
CA LEU A 143 12.40 5.05 -4.49
C LEU A 143 12.82 5.99 -5.64
N SER A 144 13.47 5.44 -6.67
CA SER A 144 13.93 6.16 -7.87
C SER A 144 12.99 6.04 -9.07
N THR A 145 11.79 5.49 -8.90
CA THR A 145 10.87 5.29 -10.02
C THR A 145 10.43 6.62 -10.61
N ASN A 146 10.67 6.81 -11.91
CA ASN A 146 10.10 7.90 -12.68
C ASN A 146 8.73 7.47 -13.19
N TYR A 147 7.67 8.08 -12.65
CA TYR A 147 6.30 7.77 -13.04
C TYR A 147 5.92 8.54 -14.32
N HIS A 148 5.35 7.83 -15.29
CA HIS A 148 4.87 8.42 -16.54
C HIS A 148 3.45 7.92 -16.85
N LEU A 149 2.53 8.83 -17.15
CA LEU A 149 1.15 8.46 -17.51
C LEU A 149 1.08 7.60 -18.77
N ASP A 150 2.03 7.76 -19.68
CA ASP A 150 2.11 7.02 -20.93
C ASP A 150 2.46 5.53 -20.73
N ALA A 151 3.03 5.17 -19.59
CA ALA A 151 3.27 3.76 -19.23
C ALA A 151 1.98 3.02 -18.83
N ILE A 152 0.91 3.76 -18.51
CA ILE A 152 -0.38 3.18 -18.16
C ILE A 152 -1.18 2.97 -19.43
N SER A 153 -1.62 1.73 -19.69
CA SER A 153 -2.45 1.38 -20.84
C SER A 153 -3.68 2.30 -20.97
N PRO A 154 -4.06 2.71 -22.18
CA PRO A 154 -5.25 3.52 -22.40
C PRO A 154 -6.56 2.82 -22.02
N ASN A 155 -6.57 1.49 -21.93
CA ASN A 155 -7.76 0.68 -21.58
C ASN A 155 -8.01 0.57 -20.08
N VAL A 156 -7.17 1.18 -19.25
CA VAL A 156 -7.34 1.22 -17.79
C VAL A 156 -8.52 2.11 -17.42
N PRO A 157 -9.33 1.74 -16.41
CA PRO A 157 -10.42 2.58 -15.92
C PRO A 157 -9.96 4.02 -15.65
N MET A 158 -10.82 4.99 -16.02
CA MET A 158 -10.47 6.41 -15.94
C MET A 158 -10.10 6.83 -14.51
N GLU A 159 -10.83 6.32 -13.52
CA GLU A 159 -10.60 6.60 -12.10
C GLU A 159 -9.19 6.16 -11.66
N PHE A 160 -8.68 5.03 -12.15
CA PHE A 160 -7.31 4.58 -11.84
C PHE A 160 -6.25 5.51 -12.44
N ARG A 161 -6.48 5.99 -13.66
CA ARG A 161 -5.61 7.00 -14.27
C ARG A 161 -5.61 8.31 -13.48
N VAL A 162 -6.80 8.74 -13.02
CA VAL A 162 -6.94 9.96 -12.19
C VAL A 162 -6.23 9.79 -10.85
N ILE A 163 -6.37 8.64 -10.19
CA ILE A 163 -5.67 8.34 -8.94
C ILE A 163 -4.14 8.39 -9.14
N CYS A 164 -3.62 7.71 -10.16
CA CYS A 164 -2.19 7.77 -10.47
C CYS A 164 -1.73 9.20 -10.77
N LYS A 165 -2.46 9.92 -11.64
CA LYS A 165 -2.10 11.28 -12.06
C LYS A 165 -2.04 12.23 -10.86
N ARG A 166 -3.10 12.28 -10.05
CA ARG A 166 -3.24 13.23 -8.95
C ARG A 166 -2.49 12.79 -7.68
N GLY A 167 -2.44 11.49 -7.40
CA GLY A 167 -1.74 10.95 -6.22
C GLY A 167 -0.21 10.97 -6.36
N LEU A 168 0.31 10.91 -7.60
CA LEU A 168 1.75 10.97 -7.88
C LEU A 168 2.20 12.32 -8.42
N ASP A 169 1.30 13.29 -8.52
CA ASP A 169 1.56 14.63 -9.09
C ASP A 169 2.20 14.57 -10.49
N LEU A 170 1.60 13.75 -11.37
CA LEU A 170 2.11 13.57 -12.73
C LEU A 170 1.61 14.69 -13.63
N LYS A 171 2.54 15.30 -14.37
CA LYS A 171 2.22 16.34 -15.36
C LYS A 171 1.60 15.73 -16.61
N GLU A 172 0.70 16.48 -17.22
CA GLU A 172 0.23 16.17 -18.57
C GLU A 172 1.27 16.57 -19.64
N LYS A 173 1.09 16.04 -20.86
CA LYS A 173 1.98 16.34 -21.98
C LYS A 173 2.02 17.83 -22.36
N ASP A 174 0.94 18.55 -22.10
CA ASP A 174 0.80 19.98 -22.31
C ASP A 174 1.44 20.84 -21.20
N GLY A 175 2.01 20.18 -20.17
CA GLY A 175 2.74 20.85 -19.08
C GLY A 175 1.84 21.51 -18.03
N PHE A 176 0.51 21.38 -18.13
CA PHE A 176 -0.38 21.93 -17.10
C PHE A 176 -0.19 21.21 -15.76
N PRO A 177 -0.14 21.96 -14.65
CA PRO A 177 -0.04 21.36 -13.33
C PRO A 177 -1.31 20.55 -13.02
N THR A 178 -1.13 19.37 -12.46
CA THR A 178 -2.22 18.56 -11.95
C THR A 178 -2.62 19.09 -10.57
N VAL A 179 -3.93 19.12 -10.29
CA VAL A 179 -4.39 19.39 -8.92
C VAL A 179 -4.12 18.13 -8.09
N PRO A 180 -3.25 18.18 -7.08
CA PRO A 180 -2.97 17.04 -6.23
C PRO A 180 -4.24 16.53 -5.54
N MET A 181 -4.26 15.25 -5.18
CA MET A 181 -5.32 14.69 -4.36
C MET A 181 -5.15 15.18 -2.93
N ALA A 182 -6.23 15.68 -2.32
CA ALA A 182 -6.15 16.34 -1.02
C ALA A 182 -6.30 15.37 0.15
N THR A 183 -7.21 14.38 0.04
CA THR A 183 -7.57 13.50 1.15
C THR A 183 -7.70 12.04 0.72
N ILE A 184 -7.55 11.11 1.68
CA ILE A 184 -7.84 9.68 1.46
C ILE A 184 -9.32 9.48 1.11
N ALA A 185 -10.23 10.26 1.69
CA ALA A 185 -11.65 10.19 1.36
C ALA A 185 -11.93 10.51 -0.12
N GLU A 186 -11.18 11.44 -0.72
CA GLU A 186 -11.25 11.69 -2.16
C GLU A 186 -10.75 10.50 -2.98
N LEU A 187 -9.67 9.84 -2.53
CA LEU A 187 -9.15 8.63 -3.15
C LEU A 187 -10.18 7.50 -3.08
N GLU A 188 -10.81 7.28 -1.93
CA GLU A 188 -11.88 6.29 -1.75
C GLU A 188 -13.06 6.55 -2.66
N ALA A 189 -13.51 7.81 -2.74
CA ALA A 189 -14.61 8.19 -3.62
C ALA A 189 -14.30 7.91 -5.10
N LEU A 190 -13.06 8.11 -5.53
CA LEU A 190 -12.61 7.76 -6.89
C LEU A 190 -12.47 6.25 -7.08
N LEU A 191 -11.96 5.54 -6.07
CA LEU A 191 -11.81 4.09 -6.13
C LEU A 191 -13.17 3.40 -6.24
N GLY A 192 -14.19 3.92 -5.56
CA GLY A 192 -15.54 3.38 -5.52
C GLY A 192 -15.66 2.06 -4.76
N ASP A 193 -16.83 1.46 -4.82
CA ASP A 193 -17.10 0.19 -4.15
C ASP A 193 -16.23 -0.94 -4.71
N TYR A 194 -15.86 -1.87 -3.84
CA TYR A 194 -15.08 -3.05 -4.20
C TYR A 194 -15.60 -4.30 -3.49
N GLU A 195 -15.33 -5.45 -4.08
CA GLU A 195 -15.58 -6.75 -3.46
C GLU A 195 -14.35 -7.19 -2.67
N PRO A 196 -14.49 -7.72 -1.43
CA PRO A 196 -13.36 -8.25 -0.68
C PRO A 196 -12.55 -9.28 -1.49
N LEU A 197 -11.23 -9.17 -1.45
CA LEU A 197 -10.33 -10.00 -2.25
C LEU A 197 -10.57 -11.50 -2.01
N ALA A 198 -10.85 -11.89 -0.78
CA ALA A 198 -11.17 -13.28 -0.41
C ALA A 198 -12.41 -13.87 -1.11
N LYS A 199 -13.28 -13.03 -1.68
CA LYS A 199 -14.47 -13.46 -2.44
C LYS A 199 -14.20 -13.57 -3.93
N LEU A 200 -13.10 -13.02 -4.44
CA LEU A 200 -12.74 -13.11 -5.84
C LEU A 200 -12.25 -14.52 -6.19
N ASN A 201 -12.59 -14.98 -7.37
CA ASN A 201 -12.29 -16.32 -7.84
C ASN A 201 -11.42 -16.29 -9.11
N GLY A 202 -10.72 -17.37 -9.32
CA GLY A 202 -9.87 -17.80 -10.41
C GLY A 202 -9.54 -16.93 -11.64
N PRO A 203 -10.46 -16.26 -12.35
CA PRO A 203 -10.06 -15.40 -13.45
C PRO A 203 -9.47 -14.05 -13.02
N ASP A 204 -9.83 -13.58 -11.83
CA ASP A 204 -9.43 -12.26 -11.33
C ASP A 204 -8.06 -12.27 -10.67
N ILE A 205 -7.79 -13.32 -9.91
CA ILE A 205 -6.52 -13.51 -9.21
C ILE A 205 -6.23 -15.00 -9.01
N ALA A 206 -5.03 -15.41 -9.35
CA ALA A 206 -4.52 -16.76 -9.04
C ALA A 206 -3.70 -16.66 -7.75
N LEU A 207 -4.34 -16.88 -6.61
CA LEU A 207 -3.63 -16.98 -5.34
C LEU A 207 -2.84 -18.30 -5.27
N PRO A 208 -1.68 -18.29 -4.59
CA PRO A 208 -0.83 -19.48 -4.45
C PRO A 208 -1.46 -20.57 -3.60
#